data_a3bdfef91d4e263e0105f2a03a8ee3e7
#
_entry.id   a3bdfef91d4e263e0105f2a03a8ee3e7
#
_cell.length_a   1.000
_cell.length_b   1.000
_cell.length_c   1.000
_cell.angle_alpha   90.00
_cell.angle_beta   90.00
_cell.angle_gamma   90.00
#
_symmetry.space_group_name_H-M   'P 1'
#
loop_
_entity.id
_entity.type
_entity.pdbx_description
1 polymer ?
#
loop_
_entity_poly.entity_id
_entity_poly.type
_entity_poly.pdbx_seq_one_letter_code
_entity_poly.pdbx_strand_id
1 'polypeptide(L)'
;VTGLIEGRGRALADLNPPDFALIIKEDISQTALGHLGKGLLTTHGWDEGGNPQTEAGGHDVMWYATRDLIFGKNKFPVPVAPASIGREKSTREMPQIGAEYEGVIAFLMNLLMIEVRAERAFDFYERVIDHPDVFQDKRQEAQHTVALINRIRQDESVHVAWLKAAIS
;
A
#
# COMPACT_ATOMS: atom_id res chain seq x y z
N VAL A 1 6.90 -9.13 -8.78
CA VAL A 1 7.05 -7.65 -8.76
C VAL A 1 6.23 -7.06 -7.64
N THR A 2 4.92 -7.39 -7.52
CA THR A 2 4.02 -6.80 -6.53
C THR A 2 4.58 -6.89 -5.12
N GLY A 3 4.89 -8.05 -4.59
CA GLY A 3 5.46 -8.19 -3.24
C GLY A 3 6.76 -7.42 -2.99
N LEU A 4 7.57 -7.14 -4.05
CA LEU A 4 8.75 -6.27 -3.91
C LEU A 4 8.36 -4.79 -3.79
N ILE A 5 7.26 -4.39 -4.42
CA ILE A 5 6.74 -3.01 -4.35
C ILE A 5 6.10 -2.79 -2.98
N GLU A 6 5.23 -3.70 -2.56
CA GLU A 6 4.57 -3.69 -1.25
C GLU A 6 5.60 -3.61 -0.11
N GLY A 7 6.61 -4.48 -0.11
CA GLY A 7 7.66 -4.45 0.92
C GLY A 7 8.42 -3.13 1.05
N ARG A 8 8.45 -2.29 0.00
CA ARG A 8 8.98 -0.92 0.08
C ARG A 8 8.08 0.00 0.88
N GLY A 9 6.78 -0.27 0.92
CA GLY A 9 5.80 0.46 1.72
C GLY A 9 6.13 0.43 3.21
N ARG A 10 6.92 -0.55 3.69
CA ARG A 10 7.42 -0.56 5.08
C ARG A 10 8.05 0.78 5.49
N ALA A 11 8.69 1.50 4.56
CA ALA A 11 9.31 2.80 4.83
C ALA A 11 8.32 3.87 5.27
N LEU A 12 7.01 3.71 5.01
CA LEU A 12 5.96 4.61 5.50
C LEU A 12 5.95 4.69 7.02
N ALA A 13 6.23 3.58 7.70
CA ALA A 13 6.23 3.52 9.15
C ALA A 13 7.35 4.36 9.82
N ASP A 14 8.36 4.71 9.06
CA ASP A 14 9.50 5.51 9.53
C ASP A 14 9.39 7.00 9.16
N LEU A 15 8.30 7.39 8.47
CA LEU A 15 8.05 8.78 8.10
C LEU A 15 7.63 9.61 9.32
N ASN A 16 8.18 10.80 9.40
CA ASN A 16 7.84 11.81 10.40
C ASN A 16 7.30 13.07 9.70
N PRO A 17 6.00 13.14 9.40
CA PRO A 17 5.41 14.28 8.73
C PRO A 17 5.41 15.53 9.66
N PRO A 18 5.42 16.75 9.09
CA PRO A 18 5.26 17.98 9.87
C PRO A 18 3.86 18.03 10.51
N ASP A 19 3.76 18.78 11.61
CA ASP A 19 2.49 19.00 12.28
C ASP A 19 1.63 20.02 11.51
N PHE A 20 0.59 19.54 10.85
CA PHE A 20 -0.34 20.36 10.10
C PHE A 20 -1.19 21.31 10.96
N ALA A 21 -1.32 21.05 12.28
CA ALA A 21 -1.99 21.98 13.18
C ALA A 21 -1.26 23.34 13.32
N LEU A 22 -0.01 23.42 12.89
CA LEU A 22 0.75 24.68 12.87
C LEU A 22 0.34 25.63 11.72
N ILE A 23 -0.31 25.10 10.67
CA ILE A 23 -0.68 25.92 9.49
C ILE A 23 -2.19 25.89 9.21
N ILE A 24 -2.94 24.98 9.80
CA ILE A 24 -4.40 24.86 9.67
C ILE A 24 -5.02 25.50 10.92
N LYS A 25 -5.99 26.40 10.73
CA LYS A 25 -6.65 27.14 11.82
C LYS A 25 -7.76 26.31 12.48
N GLU A 26 -8.37 25.44 11.73
CA GLU A 26 -9.43 24.55 12.18
C GLU A 26 -8.83 23.44 13.08
N ASP A 27 -9.64 22.95 14.02
CA ASP A 27 -9.24 21.81 14.84
C ASP A 27 -9.23 20.52 14.01
N ILE A 28 -8.02 20.03 13.72
CA ILE A 28 -7.79 18.78 12.96
C ILE A 28 -7.51 17.57 13.86
N SER A 29 -7.62 17.73 15.20
CA SER A 29 -7.21 16.68 16.15
C SER A 29 -7.96 15.35 15.99
N GLN A 30 -9.16 15.38 15.41
CA GLN A 30 -10.00 14.21 15.14
C GLN A 30 -10.03 13.82 13.64
N THR A 31 -9.16 14.40 12.84
CA THR A 31 -9.09 14.10 11.39
C THR A 31 -7.96 13.14 11.06
N ALA A 32 -8.02 12.47 9.91
CA ALA A 32 -6.94 11.63 9.43
C ALA A 32 -5.63 12.43 9.26
N LEU A 33 -5.71 13.68 8.81
CA LEU A 33 -4.56 14.57 8.69
C LEU A 33 -3.89 14.84 10.05
N GLY A 34 -4.67 15.09 11.10
CA GLY A 34 -4.17 15.27 12.47
C GLY A 34 -3.59 13.99 13.09
N HIS A 35 -3.80 12.84 12.47
CA HIS A 35 -3.30 11.54 12.95
C HIS A 35 -2.17 10.96 12.09
N LEU A 36 -1.69 11.65 11.06
CA LEU A 36 -0.61 11.15 10.20
C LEU A 36 0.60 10.69 11.00
N GLY A 37 1.14 11.54 11.86
CA GLY A 37 2.28 11.23 12.73
C GLY A 37 1.91 10.46 14.02
N LYS A 38 0.63 10.10 14.21
CA LYS A 38 0.12 9.42 15.42
C LYS A 38 -0.25 7.97 15.15
N GLY A 39 0.27 7.38 14.09
CA GLY A 39 0.14 5.95 13.84
C GLY A 39 -0.45 5.56 12.48
N LEU A 40 -1.12 6.44 11.73
CA LEU A 40 -1.69 6.06 10.42
C LEU A 40 -0.62 5.57 9.45
N LEU A 41 0.45 6.36 9.25
CA LEU A 41 1.56 5.96 8.38
C LEU A 41 2.29 4.72 8.92
N THR A 42 2.44 4.62 10.24
CA THR A 42 3.10 3.48 10.89
C THR A 42 2.33 2.19 10.64
N THR A 43 1.01 2.21 10.88
CA THR A 43 0.15 1.02 10.65
C THR A 43 0.17 0.64 9.18
N HIS A 44 -0.04 1.59 8.27
CA HIS A 44 0.03 1.35 6.84
C HIS A 44 1.36 0.68 6.44
N GLY A 45 2.50 1.24 6.88
CA GLY A 45 3.80 0.66 6.55
C GLY A 45 4.00 -0.76 7.13
N TRP A 46 3.38 -1.08 8.26
CA TRP A 46 3.42 -2.43 8.82
C TRP A 46 2.54 -3.40 8.05
N ASP A 47 1.40 -2.96 7.54
CA ASP A 47 0.56 -3.77 6.66
C ASP A 47 1.32 -4.12 5.37
N GLU A 48 2.06 -3.18 4.78
CA GLU A 48 2.84 -3.36 3.56
C GLU A 48 4.03 -4.32 3.72
N GLY A 49 4.92 -4.02 4.65
CA GLY A 49 6.22 -4.71 4.77
C GLY A 49 6.48 -5.37 6.11
N GLY A 50 5.43 -5.55 6.91
CA GLY A 50 5.49 -6.25 8.19
C GLY A 50 5.90 -5.38 9.38
N ASN A 51 5.56 -5.88 10.58
CA ASN A 51 5.87 -5.24 11.84
C ASN A 51 7.12 -5.89 12.46
N PRO A 52 8.26 -5.18 12.54
CA PRO A 52 9.51 -5.74 13.05
C PRO A 52 9.46 -6.05 14.56
N GLN A 53 8.51 -5.48 15.30
CA GLN A 53 8.39 -5.71 16.75
C GLN A 53 7.68 -7.03 17.06
N THR A 54 6.78 -7.46 16.20
CA THR A 54 5.98 -8.69 16.38
C THR A 54 6.42 -9.81 15.43
N GLU A 55 7.38 -9.54 14.54
CA GLU A 55 7.80 -10.44 13.46
C GLU A 55 6.65 -10.81 12.52
N ALA A 56 5.53 -10.10 12.57
CA ALA A 56 4.42 -10.29 11.66
C ALA A 56 4.82 -9.83 10.25
N GLY A 57 4.65 -10.71 9.27
CA GLY A 57 4.86 -10.38 7.87
C GLY A 57 3.75 -9.46 7.34
N GLY A 58 4.08 -8.66 6.33
CA GLY A 58 3.13 -7.78 5.64
C GLY A 58 2.61 -8.38 4.32
N HIS A 59 2.03 -7.50 3.49
CA HIS A 59 1.54 -7.87 2.16
C HIS A 59 2.63 -8.49 1.28
N ASP A 60 3.88 -8.07 1.42
CA ASP A 60 5.01 -8.62 0.68
C ASP A 60 5.15 -10.13 0.88
N VAL A 61 5.08 -10.60 2.13
CA VAL A 61 5.13 -12.03 2.47
C VAL A 61 3.90 -12.77 1.94
N MET A 62 2.73 -12.15 2.01
CA MET A 62 1.49 -12.71 1.47
C MET A 62 1.59 -12.88 -0.05
N TRP A 63 2.15 -11.90 -0.78
CA TRP A 63 2.39 -12.01 -2.23
C TRP A 63 3.39 -13.12 -2.58
N TYR A 64 4.42 -13.33 -1.77
CA TYR A 64 5.32 -14.47 -1.99
C TYR A 64 4.61 -15.79 -1.73
N ALA A 65 3.75 -15.87 -0.73
CA ALA A 65 2.94 -17.05 -0.46
C ALA A 65 1.96 -17.36 -1.62
N THR A 66 1.27 -16.36 -2.18
CA THR A 66 0.39 -16.53 -3.35
C THR A 66 1.14 -17.08 -4.56
N ARG A 67 2.32 -16.51 -4.85
CA ARG A 67 3.19 -16.99 -5.93
C ARG A 67 3.57 -18.45 -5.71
N ASP A 68 4.01 -18.79 -4.51
CA ASP A 68 4.52 -20.11 -4.19
C ASP A 68 3.44 -21.20 -4.21
N LEU A 69 2.21 -20.84 -3.81
CA LEU A 69 1.04 -21.72 -3.92
C LEU A 69 0.73 -22.09 -5.38
N ILE A 70 0.65 -21.10 -6.25
CA ILE A 70 0.25 -21.30 -7.65
C ILE A 70 1.38 -21.89 -8.48
N PHE A 71 2.57 -21.32 -8.40
CA PHE A 71 3.68 -21.65 -9.30
C PHE A 71 4.73 -22.56 -8.69
N GLY A 72 4.74 -22.70 -7.37
CA GLY A 72 5.77 -23.44 -6.64
C GLY A 72 6.97 -22.54 -6.28
N LYS A 73 7.55 -22.86 -5.12
CA LYS A 73 8.65 -22.10 -4.55
C LYS A 73 9.88 -22.09 -5.48
N ASN A 74 10.47 -20.91 -5.65
CA ASN A 74 11.70 -20.69 -6.44
C ASN A 74 11.58 -21.08 -7.94
N LYS A 75 10.37 -21.17 -8.48
CA LYS A 75 10.18 -21.52 -9.91
C LYS A 75 10.59 -20.41 -10.87
N PHE A 76 10.51 -19.16 -10.43
CA PHE A 76 10.85 -18.00 -11.24
C PHE A 76 11.94 -17.17 -10.57
N PRO A 77 12.83 -16.53 -11.36
CA PRO A 77 13.81 -15.62 -10.81
C PRO A 77 13.12 -14.43 -10.14
N VAL A 78 13.77 -13.85 -9.14
CA VAL A 78 13.29 -12.60 -8.53
C VAL A 78 13.31 -11.50 -9.59
N PRO A 79 12.17 -10.88 -9.90
CA PRO A 79 12.13 -9.84 -10.91
C PRO A 79 12.78 -8.55 -10.40
N VAL A 80 13.23 -7.72 -11.32
CA VAL A 80 13.64 -6.35 -10.99
C VAL A 80 12.37 -5.49 -10.95
N ALA A 81 12.07 -4.95 -9.78
CA ALA A 81 10.99 -3.98 -9.64
C ALA A 81 11.46 -2.60 -10.14
N PRO A 82 10.56 -1.77 -10.74
CA PRO A 82 10.91 -0.41 -11.12
C PRO A 82 11.39 0.38 -9.89
N ALA A 83 12.31 1.32 -10.11
CA ALA A 83 12.87 2.14 -9.02
C ALA A 83 11.78 2.98 -8.32
N SER A 84 10.82 3.48 -9.10
CA SER A 84 9.65 4.20 -8.61
C SER A 84 8.40 3.76 -9.37
N ILE A 85 7.26 3.72 -8.69
CA ILE A 85 5.92 3.55 -9.28
C ILE A 85 5.10 4.84 -9.13
N GLY A 86 5.63 5.81 -8.43
CA GLY A 86 5.02 7.11 -8.19
C GLY A 86 5.30 8.08 -9.35
N ARG A 87 4.57 9.19 -9.33
CA ARG A 87 4.77 10.30 -10.26
C ARG A 87 5.95 11.16 -9.81
N GLU A 88 6.86 11.46 -10.70
CA GLU A 88 7.91 12.42 -10.41
C GLU A 88 7.33 13.84 -10.27
N LYS A 89 7.79 14.54 -9.24
CA LYS A 89 7.40 15.92 -8.98
C LYS A 89 8.46 16.85 -9.58
N SER A 90 8.04 17.73 -10.49
CA SER A 90 8.96 18.63 -11.18
C SER A 90 8.91 20.07 -10.66
N THR A 91 7.77 20.55 -10.16
CA THR A 91 7.58 21.94 -9.71
C THR A 91 6.70 22.00 -8.48
N ARG A 92 6.82 23.11 -7.72
CA ARG A 92 5.90 23.42 -6.63
C ARG A 92 4.55 23.90 -7.18
N GLU A 93 3.46 23.32 -6.68
CA GLU A 93 2.09 23.65 -7.06
C GLU A 93 1.38 24.51 -5.99
N MET A 94 1.88 24.46 -4.74
CA MET A 94 1.32 25.18 -3.59
C MET A 94 2.40 26.05 -2.91
N PRO A 95 2.94 27.08 -3.62
CA PRO A 95 4.05 27.89 -3.09
C PRO A 95 3.66 28.73 -1.87
N GLN A 96 2.36 28.87 -1.57
CA GLN A 96 1.84 29.59 -0.41
C GLN A 96 2.01 28.88 0.92
N ILE A 97 2.34 27.58 0.91
CA ILE A 97 2.65 26.80 2.11
C ILE A 97 4.13 26.38 2.12
N GLY A 98 4.65 25.97 3.27
CA GLY A 98 6.02 25.45 3.38
C GLY A 98 6.24 24.24 2.49
N ALA A 99 7.44 24.10 1.94
CA ALA A 99 7.78 23.01 1.01
C ALA A 99 7.62 21.62 1.65
N GLU A 100 7.84 21.51 2.96
CA GLU A 100 7.66 20.29 3.75
C GLU A 100 6.21 19.84 3.77
N TYR A 101 5.24 20.77 3.96
CA TYR A 101 3.81 20.47 3.94
C TYR A 101 3.34 20.09 2.55
N GLU A 102 3.73 20.88 1.54
CA GLU A 102 3.42 20.56 0.14
C GLU A 102 3.97 19.19 -0.26
N GLY A 103 5.19 18.86 0.20
CA GLY A 103 5.81 17.57 -0.04
C GLY A 103 4.97 16.41 0.50
N VAL A 104 4.44 16.54 1.73
CA VAL A 104 3.57 15.53 2.32
C VAL A 104 2.25 15.43 1.58
N ILE A 105 1.59 16.53 1.24
CA ILE A 105 0.33 16.51 0.49
C ILE A 105 0.53 15.82 -0.86
N ALA A 106 1.56 16.19 -1.61
CA ALA A 106 1.87 15.57 -2.89
C ALA A 106 2.18 14.08 -2.75
N PHE A 107 2.88 13.69 -1.68
CA PHE A 107 3.16 12.31 -1.35
C PHE A 107 1.87 11.52 -1.06
N LEU A 108 0.97 12.03 -0.20
CA LEU A 108 -0.31 11.38 0.11
C LEU A 108 -1.21 11.23 -1.12
N MET A 109 -1.27 12.25 -1.98
CA MET A 109 -2.01 12.16 -3.25
C MET A 109 -1.44 11.08 -4.17
N ASN A 110 -0.11 10.99 -4.25
CA ASN A 110 0.56 9.98 -5.05
C ASN A 110 0.34 8.57 -4.48
N LEU A 111 0.45 8.42 -3.16
CA LEU A 111 0.16 7.17 -2.47
C LEU A 111 -1.28 6.74 -2.70
N LEU A 112 -2.26 7.63 -2.54
CA LEU A 112 -3.66 7.32 -2.83
C LEU A 112 -3.85 6.78 -4.25
N MET A 113 -3.16 7.35 -5.25
CA MET A 113 -3.26 6.85 -6.63
C MET A 113 -2.63 5.46 -6.80
N ILE A 114 -1.62 5.13 -6.01
CA ILE A 114 -1.00 3.80 -5.97
C ILE A 114 -2.02 2.81 -5.40
N GLU A 115 -2.58 3.09 -4.22
CA GLU A 115 -3.54 2.23 -3.52
C GLU A 115 -4.81 1.96 -4.35
N VAL A 116 -5.39 3.00 -4.96
CA VAL A 116 -6.56 2.83 -5.85
C VAL A 116 -6.24 1.93 -7.05
N ARG A 117 -5.03 2.00 -7.59
CA ARG A 117 -4.60 1.11 -8.67
C ARG A 117 -4.34 -0.31 -8.18
N ALA A 118 -3.75 -0.45 -6.98
CA ALA A 118 -3.52 -1.74 -6.34
C ALA A 118 -4.84 -2.47 -6.10
N GLU A 119 -5.82 -1.83 -5.47
CA GLU A 119 -7.16 -2.38 -5.23
C GLU A 119 -7.81 -2.93 -6.52
N ARG A 120 -7.71 -2.17 -7.63
CA ARG A 120 -8.25 -2.58 -8.94
C ARG A 120 -7.49 -3.74 -9.56
N ALA A 121 -6.16 -3.75 -9.43
CA ALA A 121 -5.34 -4.82 -9.94
C ALA A 121 -5.60 -6.13 -9.16
N PHE A 122 -5.76 -6.05 -7.85
CA PHE A 122 -6.01 -7.21 -6.99
C PHE A 122 -7.39 -7.82 -7.25
N ASP A 123 -8.44 -7.02 -7.44
CA ASP A 123 -9.75 -7.47 -7.90
C ASP A 123 -9.65 -8.23 -9.25
N PHE A 124 -8.84 -7.73 -10.17
CA PHE A 124 -8.59 -8.42 -11.43
C PHE A 124 -7.85 -9.75 -11.22
N TYR A 125 -6.82 -9.79 -10.37
CA TYR A 125 -6.08 -11.02 -10.07
C TYR A 125 -6.97 -12.08 -9.42
N GLU A 126 -7.81 -11.70 -8.46
CA GLU A 126 -8.79 -12.61 -7.86
C GLU A 126 -9.67 -13.26 -8.92
N ARG A 127 -10.28 -12.46 -9.80
CA ARG A 127 -11.17 -12.96 -10.86
C ARG A 127 -10.46 -13.88 -11.85
N VAL A 128 -9.22 -13.58 -12.22
CA VAL A 128 -8.44 -14.43 -13.12
C VAL A 128 -8.08 -15.75 -12.45
N ILE A 129 -7.61 -15.71 -11.20
CA ILE A 129 -7.16 -16.91 -10.48
C ILE A 129 -8.36 -17.80 -10.12
N ASP A 130 -9.51 -17.20 -9.79
CA ASP A 130 -10.73 -17.94 -9.46
C ASP A 130 -11.46 -18.48 -10.70
N HIS A 131 -11.11 -18.08 -11.90
CA HIS A 131 -11.75 -18.55 -13.11
C HIS A 131 -11.63 -20.08 -13.23
N PRO A 132 -12.74 -20.81 -13.50
CA PRO A 132 -12.75 -22.28 -13.49
C PRO A 132 -11.80 -22.93 -14.49
N ASP A 133 -11.49 -22.25 -15.59
CA ASP A 133 -10.60 -22.77 -16.64
C ASP A 133 -9.11 -22.47 -16.37
N VAL A 134 -8.83 -21.69 -15.33
CA VAL A 134 -7.46 -21.33 -14.92
C VAL A 134 -7.07 -22.17 -13.70
N PHE A 135 -5.85 -22.70 -13.68
CA PHE A 135 -5.32 -23.54 -12.59
C PHE A 135 -6.23 -24.75 -12.23
N GLN A 136 -6.80 -25.43 -13.23
CA GLN A 136 -7.69 -26.57 -13.04
C GLN A 136 -7.08 -27.65 -12.15
N ASP A 137 -5.79 -27.98 -12.37
CA ASP A 137 -5.06 -29.01 -11.61
C ASP A 137 -4.62 -28.54 -10.21
N LYS A 138 -4.86 -27.26 -9.86
CA LYS A 138 -4.46 -26.61 -8.60
C LYS A 138 -5.59 -25.79 -8.00
N ARG A 139 -6.80 -26.32 -8.08
CA ARG A 139 -8.00 -25.57 -7.70
C ARG A 139 -8.01 -25.14 -6.23
N GLN A 140 -7.50 -26.00 -5.34
CA GLN A 140 -7.42 -25.71 -3.92
C GLN A 140 -6.38 -24.61 -3.64
N GLU A 141 -5.22 -24.67 -4.27
CA GLU A 141 -4.18 -23.65 -4.16
C GLU A 141 -4.65 -22.30 -4.74
N ALA A 142 -5.40 -22.34 -5.84
CA ALA A 142 -6.00 -21.14 -6.43
C ALA A 142 -6.99 -20.48 -5.46
N GLN A 143 -7.86 -21.26 -4.81
CA GLN A 143 -8.79 -20.72 -3.80
C GLN A 143 -8.06 -20.13 -2.58
N HIS A 144 -7.01 -20.77 -2.08
CA HIS A 144 -6.19 -20.21 -1.01
C HIS A 144 -5.50 -18.91 -1.45
N THR A 145 -5.02 -18.87 -2.69
CA THR A 145 -4.42 -17.65 -3.28
C THR A 145 -5.42 -16.50 -3.35
N VAL A 146 -6.64 -16.78 -3.83
CA VAL A 146 -7.74 -15.79 -3.84
C VAL A 146 -8.03 -15.26 -2.44
N ALA A 147 -8.09 -16.15 -1.43
CA ALA A 147 -8.32 -15.75 -0.05
C ALA A 147 -7.22 -14.81 0.50
N LEU A 148 -5.94 -15.09 0.18
CA LEU A 148 -4.82 -14.22 0.56
C LEU A 148 -4.89 -12.85 -0.14
N ILE A 149 -5.16 -12.83 -1.45
CA ILE A 149 -5.30 -11.56 -2.21
C ILE A 149 -6.48 -10.75 -1.68
N ASN A 150 -7.61 -11.41 -1.38
CA ASN A 150 -8.77 -10.75 -0.81
C ASN A 150 -8.44 -10.11 0.55
N ARG A 151 -7.63 -10.76 1.38
CA ARG A 151 -7.19 -10.21 2.66
C ARG A 151 -6.35 -8.94 2.46
N ILE A 152 -5.37 -8.96 1.55
CA ILE A 152 -4.59 -7.76 1.18
C ILE A 152 -5.56 -6.66 0.72
N ARG A 153 -6.48 -6.97 -0.18
CA ARG A 153 -7.44 -6.00 -0.74
C ARG A 153 -8.34 -5.34 0.31
N GLN A 154 -8.65 -6.04 1.40
CA GLN A 154 -9.38 -5.46 2.53
C GLN A 154 -8.56 -4.36 3.21
N ASP A 155 -7.26 -4.57 3.41
CA ASP A 155 -6.37 -3.58 3.99
C ASP A 155 -6.18 -2.39 3.03
N GLU A 156 -6.04 -2.64 1.71
CA GLU A 156 -5.99 -1.56 0.70
C GLU A 156 -7.22 -0.67 0.72
N SER A 157 -8.41 -1.24 0.97
CA SER A 157 -9.63 -0.43 1.09
C SER A 157 -9.59 0.51 2.29
N VAL A 158 -8.95 0.12 3.39
CA VAL A 158 -8.70 0.97 4.56
C VAL A 158 -7.67 2.03 4.24
N HIS A 159 -6.57 1.66 3.53
CA HIS A 159 -5.55 2.61 3.08
C HIS A 159 -6.16 3.71 2.21
N VAL A 160 -6.94 3.33 1.19
CA VAL A 160 -7.66 4.28 0.33
C VAL A 160 -8.61 5.19 1.14
N ALA A 161 -9.33 4.64 2.12
CA ALA A 161 -10.29 5.40 2.92
C ALA A 161 -9.60 6.47 3.77
N TRP A 162 -8.55 6.13 4.51
CA TRP A 162 -7.88 7.11 5.35
C TRP A 162 -7.09 8.14 4.53
N LEU A 163 -6.48 7.74 3.40
CA LEU A 163 -5.79 8.66 2.50
C LEU A 163 -6.75 9.70 1.92
N LYS A 164 -7.94 9.27 1.46
CA LYS A 164 -9.00 10.19 1.04
C LYS A 164 -9.38 11.16 2.15
N ALA A 165 -9.58 10.65 3.37
CA ALA A 165 -9.96 11.49 4.51
C ALA A 165 -8.85 12.48 4.91
N ALA A 166 -7.57 12.16 4.66
CA ALA A 166 -6.46 13.05 4.97
C ALA A 166 -6.28 14.20 3.96
N ILE A 167 -6.74 14.03 2.71
CA ILE A 167 -6.56 15.03 1.64
C ILE A 167 -7.85 15.73 1.23
N SER A 168 -8.99 15.40 1.85
CA SER A 168 -10.29 16.07 1.64
C SER A 168 -10.46 17.26 2.56
#